data_477f7f0dd775b9d16b6f6d783ae2265c
#
_entry.id   477f7f0dd775b9d16b6f6d783ae2265c
#
_cell.length_a   1.000
_cell.length_b   1.000
_cell.length_c   1.000
_cell.angle_alpha   90.00
_cell.angle_beta   90.00
_cell.angle_gamma   90.00
#
_symmetry.space_group_name_H-M   'P 1'
#
loop_
_entity.id
_entity.type
_entity.pdbx_description
1 polymer ?
#
loop_
_entity_poly.entity_id
_entity_poly.type
_entity_poly.pdbx_seq_one_letter_code
_entity_poly.pdbx_strand_id
1 'polypeptide(L)'
;PAECILPLTIRHGKIIDTAFASEVIVGGKSCIYLQTHKLTMKNGVQQYTITNEYFTSENEDSENAEYKPAPLPAGMVKSFSTGSDVPWFSIFSPNIVKNIPLGPGLGMSVFSEALDQAKHCDLAFDNYCRDIYLGGKKVFYNKNLLKSIIDGDGNVHYLPPDDIRQQLFVHAPGSDPEAEPAWHEYNPDLRTEANSQAVQDALDYFSFKVGLGTHHYQFNAGNIATATQYTGDRQDMVQHANRHQIKIEAALLQILRAMLWVGKVLTGAPIDENAAVTINFDDSYISDAETRRQRDKDDALNGFVPKYVYNMEWRGMSEDDAKRAVKE
;
A
#
# COMPACT_ATOMS: atom_id res chain seq x y z
N PRO A 1 -3.28 8.71 9.61
CA PRO A 1 -4.42 8.22 8.83
C PRO A 1 -5.27 9.38 8.34
N ALA A 2 -5.98 9.22 7.20
CA ALA A 2 -6.84 10.27 6.63
C ALA A 2 -8.02 10.64 7.57
N GLU A 3 -8.47 9.71 8.37
CA GLU A 3 -9.53 9.86 9.38
C GLU A 3 -9.16 10.87 10.47
N CYS A 4 -7.88 11.03 10.74
CA CYS A 4 -7.35 11.96 11.75
C CYS A 4 -7.21 13.39 11.22
N ILE A 5 -7.49 13.64 9.94
CA ILE A 5 -7.35 14.95 9.30
C ILE A 5 -8.73 15.59 9.18
N LEU A 6 -8.92 16.73 9.83
CA LEU A 6 -10.15 17.52 9.83
C LEU A 6 -9.92 18.81 9.03
N PRO A 7 -10.23 18.86 7.71
CA PRO A 7 -10.12 20.06 6.93
C PRO A 7 -11.10 21.14 7.43
N LEU A 8 -10.61 22.30 7.79
CA LEU A 8 -11.43 23.42 8.30
C LEU A 8 -11.70 24.45 7.21
N THR A 9 -10.68 24.81 6.43
CA THR A 9 -10.80 25.77 5.33
C THR A 9 -10.12 25.25 4.10
N ILE A 10 -10.85 25.24 2.98
CA ILE A 10 -10.34 24.82 1.67
C ILE A 10 -10.48 25.97 0.70
N ARG A 11 -9.40 26.32 0.01
CA ARG A 11 -9.37 27.33 -1.06
C ARG A 11 -8.70 26.76 -2.29
N HIS A 12 -9.36 26.85 -3.43
CA HIS A 12 -8.84 26.35 -4.73
C HIS A 12 -8.34 24.89 -4.67
N GLY A 13 -9.08 24.02 -3.94
CA GLY A 13 -8.73 22.62 -3.77
C GLY A 13 -7.56 22.32 -2.82
N LYS A 14 -6.99 23.36 -2.17
CA LYS A 14 -5.93 23.20 -1.15
C LYS A 14 -6.51 23.42 0.24
N ILE A 15 -6.12 22.57 1.17
CA ILE A 15 -6.44 22.73 2.60
C ILE A 15 -5.53 23.81 3.16
N ILE A 16 -6.14 24.91 3.65
CA ILE A 16 -5.44 26.03 4.25
C ILE A 16 -5.41 25.88 5.76
N ASP A 17 -6.58 25.63 6.37
CA ASP A 17 -6.69 25.40 7.81
C ASP A 17 -7.08 23.93 8.01
N THR A 18 -6.48 23.29 9.00
CA THR A 18 -6.76 21.90 9.33
C THR A 18 -6.58 21.63 10.82
N ALA A 19 -7.26 20.63 11.32
CA ALA A 19 -6.99 20.06 12.62
C ALA A 19 -6.57 18.58 12.46
N PHE A 20 -5.65 18.14 13.30
CA PHE A 20 -5.20 16.77 13.38
C PHE A 20 -5.66 16.20 14.72
N ALA A 21 -6.46 15.16 14.69
CA ALA A 21 -6.91 14.43 15.85
C ALA A 21 -6.07 13.17 16.04
N SER A 22 -5.54 12.97 17.22
CA SER A 22 -4.75 11.77 17.56
C SER A 22 -5.20 11.21 18.88
N GLU A 23 -5.35 9.91 18.96
CA GLU A 23 -5.55 9.23 20.23
C GLU A 23 -4.21 9.12 20.96
N VAL A 24 -4.19 9.53 22.21
CA VAL A 24 -3.00 9.51 23.08
C VAL A 24 -3.37 9.05 24.46
N ILE A 25 -2.45 8.38 25.15
CA ILE A 25 -2.64 7.94 26.54
C ILE A 25 -1.99 8.96 27.47
N VAL A 26 -2.80 9.60 28.31
CA VAL A 26 -2.33 10.56 29.30
C VAL A 26 -2.76 10.11 30.69
N GLY A 27 -1.80 9.81 31.54
CA GLY A 27 -2.09 9.33 32.92
C GLY A 27 -2.85 8.00 32.98
N GLY A 28 -2.70 7.13 31.97
CA GLY A 28 -3.37 5.83 31.85
C GLY A 28 -4.80 5.91 31.29
N LYS A 29 -5.25 7.08 30.83
CA LYS A 29 -6.56 7.27 30.19
C LYS A 29 -6.39 7.59 28.72
N SER A 30 -7.28 7.05 27.88
CA SER A 30 -7.36 7.43 26.46
C SER A 30 -7.91 8.86 26.34
N CYS A 31 -7.18 9.68 25.61
CA CYS A 31 -7.52 11.06 25.33
C CYS A 31 -7.39 11.34 23.85
N ILE A 32 -8.18 12.29 23.36
CA ILE A 32 -8.00 12.83 22.00
C ILE A 32 -7.15 14.09 22.11
N TYR A 33 -6.02 14.09 21.45
CA TYR A 33 -5.21 15.28 21.23
C TYR A 33 -5.61 15.91 19.89
N LEU A 34 -6.05 17.17 19.95
CA LEU A 34 -6.44 17.96 18.78
C LEU A 34 -5.42 19.09 18.58
N GLN A 35 -4.71 19.04 17.45
CA GLN A 35 -3.82 20.11 17.03
C GLN A 35 -4.42 20.83 15.83
N THR A 36 -4.77 22.11 16.02
CA THR A 36 -5.39 22.92 14.98
C THR A 36 -4.38 23.92 14.41
N HIS A 37 -4.24 23.93 13.10
CA HIS A 37 -3.43 24.88 12.35
C HIS A 37 -4.35 25.83 11.59
N LYS A 38 -4.32 27.11 11.93
CA LYS A 38 -5.20 28.11 11.34
C LYS A 38 -4.41 29.34 10.86
N LEU A 39 -4.64 29.73 9.62
CA LEU A 39 -4.05 30.94 9.05
C LEU A 39 -4.79 32.17 9.55
N THR A 40 -4.10 33.03 10.29
CA THR A 40 -4.68 34.21 10.96
C THR A 40 -3.90 35.45 10.61
N MET A 41 -4.56 36.61 10.68
CA MET A 41 -3.87 37.92 10.58
C MET A 41 -3.52 38.40 11.99
N LYS A 42 -2.25 38.66 12.26
CA LYS A 42 -1.79 39.23 13.52
C LYS A 42 -0.84 40.38 13.25
N ASN A 43 -1.15 41.55 13.79
CA ASN A 43 -0.37 42.79 13.57
C ASN A 43 -0.18 43.14 12.09
N GLY A 44 -1.17 42.84 11.23
CA GLY A 44 -1.08 43.08 9.80
C GLY A 44 -0.27 42.06 9.00
N VAL A 45 0.28 41.03 9.65
CA VAL A 45 1.05 39.96 9.02
C VAL A 45 0.21 38.67 9.05
N GLN A 46 0.17 37.99 7.91
CA GLN A 46 -0.48 36.69 7.79
C GLN A 46 0.45 35.61 8.36
N GLN A 47 -0.04 34.82 9.31
CA GLN A 47 0.73 33.76 9.94
C GLN A 47 -0.14 32.61 10.43
N TYR A 48 0.45 31.44 10.51
CA TYR A 48 -0.22 30.30 11.14
C TYR A 48 -0.21 30.40 12.65
N THR A 49 -1.36 30.11 13.26
CA THR A 49 -1.51 29.90 14.69
C THR A 49 -1.82 28.42 14.93
N ILE A 50 -1.04 27.77 15.76
CA ILE A 50 -1.20 26.37 16.15
C ILE A 50 -1.81 26.38 17.54
N THR A 51 -2.95 25.67 17.70
CA THR A 51 -3.62 25.46 18.97
C THR A 51 -3.63 23.97 19.34
N ASN A 52 -3.33 23.69 20.61
CA ASN A 52 -3.30 22.35 21.15
C ASN A 52 -4.41 22.21 22.20
N GLU A 53 -5.22 21.17 22.05
CA GLU A 53 -6.35 20.87 22.95
C GLU A 53 -6.37 19.38 23.25
N TYR A 54 -6.80 19.03 24.48
CA TYR A 54 -7.01 17.67 24.90
C TYR A 54 -8.45 17.45 25.32
N PHE A 55 -8.97 16.30 24.97
CA PHE A 55 -10.31 15.87 25.31
C PHE A 55 -10.24 14.47 25.92
N THR A 56 -10.94 14.22 26.99
CA THR A 56 -11.03 12.91 27.64
C THR A 56 -12.48 12.44 27.67
N SER A 57 -12.68 11.14 27.54
CA SER A 57 -13.98 10.50 27.77
C SER A 57 -13.99 9.80 29.14
N GLU A 58 -15.10 9.83 29.81
CA GLU A 58 -15.34 9.06 31.04
C GLU A 58 -15.68 7.60 30.73
N ASN A 59 -16.20 7.32 29.52
CA ASN A 59 -16.59 6.00 29.06
C ASN A 59 -15.65 5.53 27.92
N GLU A 60 -14.74 4.60 28.23
CA GLU A 60 -13.73 4.11 27.29
C GLU A 60 -14.30 3.21 26.15
N ASP A 61 -15.51 2.64 26.32
CA ASP A 61 -16.03 1.56 25.47
C ASP A 61 -17.28 1.90 24.64
N SER A 62 -17.66 3.15 24.46
CA SER A 62 -18.89 3.45 23.73
C SER A 62 -18.66 4.21 22.43
N GLU A 63 -19.27 3.75 21.33
CA GLU A 63 -19.39 4.48 20.06
C GLU A 63 -20.00 5.89 20.23
N ASN A 64 -20.62 6.17 21.40
CA ASN A 64 -21.23 7.43 21.80
C ASN A 64 -20.50 8.12 22.98
N ALA A 65 -19.18 7.97 23.07
CA ALA A 65 -18.40 8.60 24.10
C ALA A 65 -18.47 10.13 24.02
N GLU A 66 -18.92 10.78 25.08
CA GLU A 66 -18.92 12.24 25.18
C GLU A 66 -17.54 12.70 25.65
N TYR A 67 -16.82 13.44 24.78
CA TYR A 67 -15.50 13.96 25.07
C TYR A 67 -15.58 15.34 25.72
N LYS A 68 -14.94 15.50 26.86
CA LYS A 68 -14.86 16.76 27.60
C LYS A 68 -13.44 17.35 27.54
N PRO A 69 -13.29 18.68 27.46
CA PRO A 69 -11.97 19.31 27.49
C PRO A 69 -11.17 18.89 28.73
N ALA A 70 -9.92 18.50 28.50
CA ALA A 70 -8.98 18.11 29.54
C ALA A 70 -7.80 19.10 29.61
N PRO A 71 -7.13 19.22 30.77
CA PRO A 71 -5.95 20.07 30.90
C PRO A 71 -4.81 19.55 30.02
N LEU A 72 -4.06 20.47 29.43
CA LEU A 72 -2.85 20.15 28.67
C LEU A 72 -1.78 19.54 29.59
N PRO A 73 -1.04 18.53 29.10
CA PRO A 73 0.12 18.01 29.81
C PRO A 73 1.16 19.09 30.08
N ALA A 74 1.91 18.90 31.18
CA ALA A 74 2.98 19.83 31.57
C ALA A 74 4.01 19.99 30.43
N GLY A 75 4.37 21.24 30.14
CA GLY A 75 5.31 21.57 29.08
C GLY A 75 4.70 21.81 27.70
N MET A 76 3.40 21.55 27.49
CA MET A 76 2.71 21.88 26.26
C MET A 76 2.12 23.29 26.27
N VAL A 77 2.31 24.02 25.16
CA VAL A 77 1.78 25.37 24.98
C VAL A 77 0.40 25.29 24.36
N LYS A 78 -0.60 25.99 24.93
CA LYS A 78 -1.97 25.99 24.42
C LYS A 78 -2.08 26.61 23.03
N SER A 79 -1.33 27.68 22.75
CA SER A 79 -1.37 28.36 21.46
C SER A 79 0.00 28.91 21.14
N PHE A 80 0.41 28.72 19.89
CA PHE A 80 1.69 29.17 19.35
C PHE A 80 1.49 29.86 18.00
N SER A 81 2.07 31.05 17.82
CA SER A 81 2.08 31.75 16.53
C SER A 81 3.41 31.53 15.83
N THR A 82 3.37 30.99 14.62
CA THR A 82 4.59 30.61 13.87
C THR A 82 5.40 31.82 13.38
N GLY A 83 4.75 32.98 13.18
CA GLY A 83 5.39 34.15 12.54
C GLY A 83 5.50 34.02 11.01
N SER A 84 4.99 32.94 10.43
CA SER A 84 5.08 32.65 9.00
C SER A 84 3.73 32.22 8.41
N ASP A 85 3.50 32.57 7.15
CA ASP A 85 2.38 32.07 6.35
C ASP A 85 2.63 30.68 5.75
N VAL A 86 3.82 30.10 5.98
CA VAL A 86 4.14 28.73 5.57
C VAL A 86 3.50 27.75 6.55
N PRO A 87 2.65 26.84 6.09
CA PRO A 87 2.03 25.83 6.95
C PRO A 87 3.07 24.82 7.45
N TRP A 88 3.02 24.48 8.74
CA TRP A 88 3.87 23.45 9.34
C TRP A 88 3.27 22.05 9.24
N PHE A 89 2.48 21.85 8.22
CA PHE A 89 1.92 20.55 7.87
C PHE A 89 1.93 20.39 6.35
N SER A 90 1.91 19.17 5.91
CA SER A 90 1.69 18.83 4.51
C SER A 90 0.73 17.65 4.41
N ILE A 91 -0.26 17.77 3.53
CA ILE A 91 -1.23 16.71 3.29
C ILE A 91 -0.98 16.16 1.90
N PHE A 92 -0.53 14.92 1.86
CA PHE A 92 -0.37 14.18 0.61
C PHE A 92 -1.68 13.52 0.21
N SER A 93 -2.09 13.75 -1.03
CA SER A 93 -3.20 13.05 -1.67
C SER A 93 -2.70 12.41 -2.96
N PRO A 94 -2.99 11.12 -3.20
CA PRO A 94 -2.67 10.49 -4.48
C PRO A 94 -3.24 11.27 -5.66
N ASN A 95 -2.53 11.26 -6.79
CA ASN A 95 -2.98 11.97 -7.99
C ASN A 95 -4.05 11.17 -8.74
N ILE A 96 -5.21 11.03 -8.12
CA ILE A 96 -6.39 10.32 -8.64
C ILE A 96 -7.56 11.28 -8.64
N VAL A 97 -8.37 11.19 -9.69
CA VAL A 97 -9.58 12.00 -9.81
C VAL A 97 -10.62 11.49 -8.81
N LYS A 98 -11.06 12.37 -7.92
CA LYS A 98 -12.06 12.05 -6.92
C LYS A 98 -13.46 12.18 -7.53
N ASN A 99 -14.11 11.04 -7.79
CA ASN A 99 -15.44 10.96 -8.34
C ASN A 99 -16.55 10.84 -7.26
N ILE A 100 -16.15 10.69 -6.00
CA ILE A 100 -17.09 10.47 -4.89
C ILE A 100 -17.14 11.73 -4.02
N PRO A 101 -18.33 12.22 -3.61
CA PRO A 101 -18.48 13.41 -2.77
C PRO A 101 -18.15 13.14 -1.28
N LEU A 102 -17.09 12.39 -1.01
CA LEU A 102 -16.59 12.13 0.34
C LEU A 102 -15.65 13.26 0.75
N GLY A 103 -15.94 13.95 1.83
CA GLY A 103 -15.10 14.95 2.51
C GLY A 103 -14.33 15.91 1.58
N PRO A 104 -14.60 17.20 1.59
CA PRO A 104 -13.87 18.12 0.73
C PRO A 104 -12.38 18.12 1.07
N GLY A 105 -11.50 18.12 0.05
CA GLY A 105 -10.06 18.26 0.20
C GLY A 105 -9.27 16.99 0.53
N LEU A 106 -9.92 15.88 0.87
CA LEU A 106 -9.26 14.59 1.06
C LEU A 106 -9.13 13.84 -0.25
N GLY A 107 -8.02 13.11 -0.42
CA GLY A 107 -7.77 12.26 -1.58
C GLY A 107 -8.54 10.94 -1.53
N MET A 108 -8.31 10.11 -2.55
CA MET A 108 -8.81 8.73 -2.62
C MET A 108 -7.63 7.75 -2.60
N SER A 109 -7.89 6.54 -2.15
CA SER A 109 -6.91 5.45 -2.24
C SER A 109 -6.61 5.12 -3.70
N VAL A 110 -5.38 4.75 -4.00
CA VAL A 110 -4.97 4.25 -5.33
C VAL A 110 -5.81 3.06 -5.77
N PHE A 111 -6.29 2.27 -4.82
CA PHE A 111 -7.11 1.08 -5.07
C PHE A 111 -8.62 1.34 -5.09
N SER A 112 -9.07 2.58 -4.88
CA SER A 112 -10.50 2.88 -4.71
C SER A 112 -11.38 2.47 -5.89
N GLU A 113 -10.84 2.56 -7.12
CA GLU A 113 -11.56 2.16 -8.34
C GLU A 113 -11.35 0.68 -8.71
N ALA A 114 -10.54 -0.05 -7.94
CA ALA A 114 -10.18 -1.44 -8.19
C ALA A 114 -10.63 -2.41 -7.08
N LEU A 115 -11.50 -1.99 -6.16
CA LEU A 115 -11.96 -2.82 -5.04
C LEU A 115 -12.70 -4.08 -5.50
N ASP A 116 -13.53 -3.97 -6.55
CA ASP A 116 -14.25 -5.12 -7.08
C ASP A 116 -13.31 -6.09 -7.80
N GLN A 117 -12.25 -5.56 -8.44
CA GLN A 117 -11.21 -6.37 -9.06
C GLN A 117 -10.35 -7.09 -8.02
N ALA A 118 -10.06 -6.45 -6.88
CA ALA A 118 -9.39 -7.11 -5.76
C ALA A 118 -10.21 -8.29 -5.23
N LYS A 119 -11.52 -8.09 -5.01
CA LYS A 119 -12.43 -9.20 -4.64
C LYS A 119 -12.48 -10.31 -5.69
N HIS A 120 -12.38 -9.95 -6.97
CA HIS A 120 -12.34 -10.93 -8.05
C HIS A 120 -11.05 -11.76 -8.01
N CYS A 121 -9.91 -11.15 -7.67
CA CYS A 121 -8.66 -11.89 -7.46
C CYS A 121 -8.79 -12.90 -6.31
N ASP A 122 -9.36 -12.48 -5.18
CA ASP A 122 -9.62 -13.38 -4.05
C ASP A 122 -10.52 -14.54 -4.46
N LEU A 123 -11.62 -14.26 -5.16
CA LEU A 123 -12.54 -15.28 -5.63
C LEU A 123 -11.89 -16.27 -6.62
N ALA A 124 -11.06 -15.76 -7.54
CA ALA A 124 -10.35 -16.61 -8.50
C ALA A 124 -9.37 -17.56 -7.80
N PHE A 125 -8.64 -17.04 -6.81
CA PHE A 125 -7.71 -17.82 -6.01
C PHE A 125 -8.43 -18.84 -5.11
N ASP A 126 -9.53 -18.45 -4.47
CA ASP A 126 -10.37 -19.35 -3.69
C ASP A 126 -10.91 -20.51 -4.54
N ASN A 127 -11.37 -20.22 -5.75
CA ASN A 127 -11.84 -21.25 -6.68
C ASN A 127 -10.70 -22.21 -7.07
N TYR A 128 -9.50 -21.69 -7.29
CA TYR A 128 -8.32 -22.50 -7.57
C TYR A 128 -8.02 -23.45 -6.40
N CYS A 129 -7.95 -22.92 -5.17
CA CYS A 129 -7.71 -23.73 -3.98
C CYS A 129 -8.82 -24.76 -3.76
N ARG A 130 -10.07 -24.36 -3.99
CA ARG A 130 -11.25 -25.22 -3.85
C ARG A 130 -11.26 -26.35 -4.85
N ASP A 131 -10.88 -26.09 -6.12
CA ASP A 131 -10.77 -27.11 -7.16
C ASP A 131 -9.74 -28.17 -6.81
N ILE A 132 -8.57 -27.77 -6.29
CA ILE A 132 -7.54 -28.68 -5.77
C ILE A 132 -8.08 -29.49 -4.60
N TYR A 133 -8.72 -28.85 -3.63
CA TYR A 133 -9.25 -29.51 -2.44
C TYR A 133 -10.37 -30.50 -2.78
N LEU A 134 -11.33 -30.11 -3.61
CA LEU A 134 -12.46 -30.94 -4.00
C LEU A 134 -12.10 -31.98 -5.07
N GLY A 135 -11.11 -31.68 -5.93
CA GLY A 135 -10.63 -32.56 -6.99
C GLY A 135 -9.70 -33.66 -6.50
N GLY A 136 -9.37 -33.71 -5.21
CA GLY A 136 -8.61 -34.81 -4.65
C GLY A 136 -9.31 -36.15 -4.90
N LYS A 137 -8.50 -37.19 -5.15
CA LYS A 137 -9.00 -38.58 -5.34
C LYS A 137 -9.92 -39.00 -4.19
N LYS A 138 -11.12 -39.49 -4.54
CA LYS A 138 -12.13 -39.97 -3.58
C LYS A 138 -12.53 -41.39 -3.96
N VAL A 139 -12.74 -42.22 -2.96
CA VAL A 139 -13.23 -43.58 -3.15
C VAL A 139 -14.56 -43.72 -2.45
N PHE A 140 -15.60 -44.00 -3.21
CA PHE A 140 -16.91 -44.33 -2.70
C PHE A 140 -17.01 -45.85 -2.59
N TYR A 141 -17.41 -46.36 -1.45
CA TYR A 141 -17.51 -47.77 -1.21
C TYR A 141 -18.88 -48.13 -0.63
N ASN A 142 -19.32 -49.35 -0.95
CA ASN A 142 -20.60 -49.82 -0.48
C ASN A 142 -20.53 -50.09 1.04
N LYS A 143 -21.59 -49.68 1.76
CA LYS A 143 -21.74 -49.88 3.22
C LYS A 143 -21.52 -51.34 3.64
N ASN A 144 -21.84 -52.27 2.78
CA ASN A 144 -21.68 -53.74 3.06
C ASN A 144 -20.21 -54.17 3.17
N LEU A 145 -19.25 -53.34 2.73
CA LEU A 145 -17.80 -53.59 2.88
C LEU A 145 -17.25 -53.15 4.25
N LEU A 146 -18.05 -52.39 5.02
CA LEU A 146 -17.63 -51.94 6.34
C LEU A 146 -17.64 -53.04 7.38
N LYS A 147 -16.63 -53.02 8.24
CA LYS A 147 -16.68 -53.83 9.46
C LYS A 147 -17.75 -53.24 10.38
N SER A 148 -18.72 -54.03 10.72
CA SER A 148 -19.71 -53.67 11.74
C SER A 148 -19.20 -54.10 13.12
N ILE A 149 -19.29 -53.21 14.09
CA ILE A 149 -19.09 -53.50 15.51
C ILE A 149 -20.45 -53.40 16.18
N ILE A 150 -20.80 -54.39 16.96
CA ILE A 150 -22.01 -54.36 17.78
C ILE A 150 -21.60 -53.87 19.16
N ASP A 151 -22.22 -52.78 19.63
CA ASP A 151 -22.00 -52.29 20.99
C ASP A 151 -22.69 -53.15 22.04
N GLY A 152 -22.44 -52.85 23.31
CA GLY A 152 -23.04 -53.59 24.44
C GLY A 152 -24.56 -53.52 24.51
N ASP A 153 -25.19 -52.60 23.80
CA ASP A 153 -26.63 -52.36 23.72
C ASP A 153 -27.27 -52.98 22.47
N GLY A 154 -26.46 -53.66 21.64
CA GLY A 154 -26.93 -54.34 20.44
C GLY A 154 -27.03 -53.47 19.19
N ASN A 155 -26.55 -52.21 19.23
CA ASN A 155 -26.55 -51.32 18.07
C ASN A 155 -25.35 -51.62 17.16
N VAL A 156 -25.60 -51.62 15.85
CA VAL A 156 -24.57 -51.86 14.85
C VAL A 156 -23.93 -50.53 14.46
N HIS A 157 -22.66 -50.38 14.81
CA HIS A 157 -21.83 -49.25 14.38
C HIS A 157 -20.96 -49.66 13.21
N TYR A 158 -20.99 -48.88 12.15
CA TYR A 158 -20.09 -49.06 11.01
C TYR A 158 -18.88 -48.14 11.22
N LEU A 159 -17.69 -48.75 11.30
CA LEU A 159 -16.45 -47.97 11.38
C LEU A 159 -16.08 -47.48 9.99
N PRO A 160 -16.05 -46.16 9.76
CA PRO A 160 -15.39 -45.62 8.57
C PRO A 160 -13.89 -45.94 8.67
N PRO A 161 -13.22 -46.19 7.54
CA PRO A 161 -11.76 -46.29 7.54
C PRO A 161 -11.17 -44.99 8.15
N ASP A 162 -10.10 -45.18 8.93
CA ASP A 162 -9.34 -44.07 9.55
C ASP A 162 -8.64 -43.24 8.48
N ASP A 163 -9.37 -42.43 7.76
CA ASP A 163 -8.79 -41.46 6.84
C ASP A 163 -9.03 -40.02 7.33
N ILE A 164 -7.99 -39.45 7.92
CA ILE A 164 -7.98 -38.07 8.44
C ILE A 164 -8.33 -37.05 7.36
N ARG A 165 -8.17 -37.39 6.06
CA ARG A 165 -8.42 -36.51 4.93
C ARG A 165 -9.79 -36.68 4.28
N GLN A 166 -10.64 -37.55 4.83
CA GLN A 166 -11.97 -37.83 4.28
C GLN A 166 -11.96 -38.13 2.77
N GLN A 167 -11.00 -38.94 2.32
CA GLN A 167 -10.92 -39.38 0.92
C GLN A 167 -11.84 -40.56 0.65
N LEU A 168 -12.38 -41.16 1.69
CA LEU A 168 -13.26 -42.34 1.62
C LEU A 168 -14.68 -41.94 2.01
N PHE A 169 -15.63 -42.29 1.18
CA PHE A 169 -17.04 -41.96 1.35
C PHE A 169 -17.90 -43.20 1.26
N VAL A 170 -18.92 -43.31 2.12
CA VAL A 170 -19.90 -44.38 2.06
C VAL A 170 -20.90 -44.07 0.96
N HIS A 171 -21.05 -44.99 0.02
CA HIS A 171 -22.08 -44.96 -1.00
C HIS A 171 -23.35 -45.67 -0.52
N ALA A 172 -24.51 -45.02 -0.64
CA ALA A 172 -25.77 -45.67 -0.42
C ALA A 172 -26.08 -46.57 -1.65
N PRO A 173 -26.31 -47.87 -1.50
CA PRO A 173 -26.64 -48.72 -2.63
C PRO A 173 -27.96 -48.25 -3.27
N GLY A 174 -28.03 -48.35 -4.58
CA GLY A 174 -29.26 -48.14 -5.34
C GLY A 174 -30.29 -49.25 -5.11
N SER A 175 -31.34 -49.25 -5.90
CA SER A 175 -32.44 -50.25 -5.78
C SER A 175 -32.03 -51.68 -6.15
N ASP A 176 -30.87 -51.88 -6.77
CA ASP A 176 -30.33 -53.19 -7.12
C ASP A 176 -28.86 -53.32 -6.62
N PRO A 177 -28.67 -53.85 -5.38
CA PRO A 177 -27.34 -53.99 -4.78
C PRO A 177 -26.38 -54.94 -5.51
N GLU A 178 -26.89 -55.84 -6.34
CA GLU A 178 -26.08 -56.82 -7.08
C GLU A 178 -25.52 -56.23 -8.39
N ALA A 179 -26.13 -55.18 -8.90
CA ALA A 179 -25.72 -54.49 -10.13
C ALA A 179 -24.66 -53.41 -9.94
N GLU A 180 -24.44 -52.91 -8.70
CA GLU A 180 -23.51 -51.83 -8.42
C GLU A 180 -22.13 -52.34 -8.05
N PRO A 181 -21.05 -51.67 -8.51
CA PRO A 181 -19.69 -52.04 -8.11
C PRO A 181 -19.50 -51.85 -6.59
N ALA A 182 -18.73 -52.75 -5.99
CA ALA A 182 -18.44 -52.72 -4.55
C ALA A 182 -17.76 -51.43 -4.09
N TRP A 183 -17.09 -50.75 -5.00
CA TRP A 183 -16.46 -49.44 -4.81
C TRP A 183 -16.42 -48.66 -6.12
N HIS A 184 -16.40 -47.33 -6.03
CA HIS A 184 -16.30 -46.44 -7.14
C HIS A 184 -15.23 -45.39 -6.83
N GLU A 185 -14.32 -45.17 -7.77
CA GLU A 185 -13.28 -44.18 -7.67
C GLU A 185 -13.70 -42.92 -8.43
N TYR A 186 -13.59 -41.78 -7.73
CA TYR A 186 -13.73 -40.48 -8.32
C TYR A 186 -12.35 -39.79 -8.33
N ASN A 187 -11.76 -39.62 -9.49
CA ASN A 187 -10.46 -39.04 -9.69
C ASN A 187 -10.52 -38.10 -10.90
N PRO A 188 -11.13 -36.92 -10.73
CA PRO A 188 -11.26 -35.97 -11.82
C PRO A 188 -9.91 -35.35 -12.18
N ASP A 189 -9.75 -34.96 -13.44
CA ASP A 189 -8.62 -34.14 -13.84
C ASP A 189 -8.70 -32.76 -13.18
N LEU A 190 -7.62 -32.36 -12.52
CA LEU A 190 -7.53 -31.02 -11.92
C LEU A 190 -7.33 -29.97 -13.02
N ARG A 191 -8.17 -28.95 -13.01
CA ARG A 191 -8.11 -27.84 -13.99
C ARG A 191 -7.06 -26.78 -13.60
N THR A 192 -5.86 -27.22 -13.24
CA THR A 192 -4.81 -26.36 -12.70
C THR A 192 -4.38 -25.25 -13.66
N GLU A 193 -4.24 -25.56 -14.95
CA GLU A 193 -3.88 -24.58 -15.98
C GLU A 193 -4.97 -23.52 -16.16
N ALA A 194 -6.23 -23.94 -16.29
CA ALA A 194 -7.36 -23.02 -16.46
C ALA A 194 -7.55 -22.13 -15.22
N ASN A 195 -7.39 -22.69 -14.02
CA ASN A 195 -7.47 -21.93 -12.77
C ASN A 195 -6.30 -20.96 -12.62
N SER A 196 -5.07 -21.37 -12.96
CA SER A 196 -3.90 -20.50 -12.96
C SER A 196 -4.07 -19.32 -13.93
N GLN A 197 -4.59 -19.59 -15.13
CA GLN A 197 -4.88 -18.56 -16.12
C GLN A 197 -5.98 -17.61 -15.62
N ALA A 198 -7.04 -18.10 -14.99
CA ALA A 198 -8.10 -17.26 -14.42
C ALA A 198 -7.58 -16.32 -13.31
N VAL A 199 -6.65 -16.80 -12.46
CA VAL A 199 -5.98 -15.97 -11.46
C VAL A 199 -5.11 -14.90 -12.14
N GLN A 200 -4.35 -15.27 -13.18
CA GLN A 200 -3.52 -14.33 -13.93
C GLN A 200 -4.38 -13.26 -14.60
N ASP A 201 -5.47 -13.63 -15.28
CA ASP A 201 -6.39 -12.68 -15.92
C ASP A 201 -7.01 -11.71 -14.91
N ALA A 202 -7.36 -12.19 -13.71
CA ALA A 202 -7.87 -11.35 -12.63
C ALA A 202 -6.82 -10.34 -12.13
N LEU A 203 -5.57 -10.76 -11.97
CA LEU A 203 -4.44 -9.91 -11.59
C LEU A 203 -4.10 -8.88 -12.65
N ASP A 204 -4.13 -9.26 -13.92
CA ASP A 204 -3.87 -8.36 -15.05
C ASP A 204 -4.93 -7.25 -15.11
N TYR A 205 -6.19 -7.61 -14.92
CA TYR A 205 -7.28 -6.62 -14.90
C TYR A 205 -7.22 -5.72 -13.65
N PHE A 206 -6.88 -6.27 -12.50
CA PHE A 206 -6.62 -5.48 -11.29
C PHE A 206 -5.46 -4.49 -11.51
N SER A 207 -4.33 -4.96 -12.04
CA SER A 207 -3.15 -4.12 -12.35
C SER A 207 -3.50 -2.98 -13.30
N PHE A 208 -4.25 -3.28 -14.37
CA PHE A 208 -4.73 -2.27 -15.32
C PHE A 208 -5.58 -1.20 -14.63
N LYS A 209 -6.52 -1.60 -13.77
CA LYS A 209 -7.39 -0.67 -13.02
C LYS A 209 -6.63 0.22 -12.04
N VAL A 210 -5.57 -0.31 -11.43
CA VAL A 210 -4.70 0.45 -10.53
C VAL A 210 -3.72 1.36 -11.28
N GLY A 211 -3.58 1.19 -12.61
CA GLY A 211 -2.69 1.99 -13.45
C GLY A 211 -1.26 1.46 -13.55
N LEU A 212 -1.04 0.19 -13.18
CA LEU A 212 0.26 -0.47 -13.26
C LEU A 212 0.53 -1.19 -14.59
N GLY A 213 -0.44 -1.16 -15.53
CA GLY A 213 -0.41 -1.94 -16.76
C GLY A 213 -0.92 -3.37 -16.55
N THR A 214 -1.04 -4.15 -17.65
CA THR A 214 -1.66 -5.49 -17.60
C THR A 214 -0.74 -6.59 -17.12
N HIS A 215 0.57 -6.45 -17.19
CA HIS A 215 1.53 -7.52 -16.89
C HIS A 215 2.41 -7.23 -15.67
N HIS A 216 1.90 -6.45 -14.72
CA HIS A 216 2.68 -6.09 -13.54
C HIS A 216 2.86 -7.27 -12.58
N TYR A 217 1.81 -8.05 -12.32
CA TYR A 217 1.85 -9.23 -11.46
C TYR A 217 1.88 -10.49 -12.32
N GLN A 218 3.06 -11.08 -12.50
CA GLN A 218 3.24 -12.33 -13.23
C GLN A 218 3.89 -13.37 -12.33
N PHE A 219 3.24 -14.54 -12.18
CA PHE A 219 3.81 -15.68 -11.47
C PHE A 219 4.88 -16.39 -12.29
N ASN A 220 4.69 -16.45 -13.60
CA ASN A 220 5.67 -16.99 -14.53
C ASN A 220 6.25 -15.83 -15.34
N ALA A 221 7.31 -15.21 -14.85
CA ALA A 221 8.08 -14.28 -15.64
C ALA A 221 8.68 -15.05 -16.82
N GLY A 222 8.05 -14.95 -17.99
CA GLY A 222 8.63 -15.41 -19.23
C GLY A 222 10.01 -14.78 -19.43
N ASN A 223 10.89 -15.41 -20.18
CA ASN A 223 12.19 -14.84 -20.51
C ASN A 223 11.99 -13.48 -21.17
N ILE A 224 12.29 -12.40 -20.44
CA ILE A 224 12.37 -11.05 -20.99
C ILE A 224 13.58 -11.03 -21.91
N ALA A 225 13.32 -11.06 -23.22
CA ALA A 225 14.37 -11.24 -24.21
C ALA A 225 15.26 -9.99 -24.40
N THR A 226 14.74 -8.79 -24.08
CA THR A 226 15.48 -7.53 -24.29
C THR A 226 15.13 -6.46 -23.26
N ALA A 227 16.08 -5.57 -22.93
CA ALA A 227 15.85 -4.41 -22.08
C ALA A 227 14.76 -3.46 -22.61
N THR A 228 14.63 -3.36 -23.94
CA THR A 228 13.61 -2.54 -24.60
C THR A 228 12.20 -3.09 -24.36
N GLN A 229 12.02 -4.39 -24.41
CA GLN A 229 10.74 -5.04 -24.10
C GLN A 229 10.38 -4.83 -22.62
N TYR A 230 11.34 -5.02 -21.72
CA TYR A 230 11.15 -4.80 -20.28
C TYR A 230 10.70 -3.35 -19.97
N THR A 231 11.32 -2.36 -20.63
CA THR A 231 10.96 -0.95 -20.46
C THR A 231 9.59 -0.66 -21.07
N GLY A 232 9.25 -1.25 -22.22
CA GLY A 232 7.95 -1.11 -22.85
C GLY A 232 6.81 -1.63 -21.97
N ASP A 233 6.97 -2.82 -21.43
CA ASP A 233 5.97 -3.47 -20.56
C ASP A 233 5.71 -2.70 -19.25
N ARG A 234 6.68 -1.88 -18.81
CA ARG A 234 6.56 -1.06 -17.59
C ARG A 234 6.21 0.40 -17.81
N GLN A 235 6.02 0.82 -19.05
CA GLN A 235 5.78 2.23 -19.38
C GLN A 235 4.55 2.80 -18.67
N ASP A 236 3.46 2.05 -18.57
CA ASP A 236 2.24 2.47 -17.90
C ASP A 236 2.48 2.68 -16.39
N MET A 237 3.18 1.75 -15.74
CA MET A 237 3.57 1.86 -14.35
C MET A 237 4.43 3.10 -14.11
N VAL A 238 5.40 3.37 -14.96
CA VAL A 238 6.30 4.52 -14.89
C VAL A 238 5.53 5.82 -15.01
N GLN A 239 4.63 5.93 -16.00
CA GLN A 239 3.80 7.12 -16.18
C GLN A 239 2.88 7.35 -14.98
N HIS A 240 2.33 6.28 -14.43
CA HIS A 240 1.49 6.35 -13.23
C HIS A 240 2.30 6.81 -12.01
N ALA A 241 3.47 6.24 -11.79
CA ALA A 241 4.38 6.65 -10.71
C ALA A 241 4.78 8.13 -10.83
N ASN A 242 5.15 8.59 -12.02
CA ASN A 242 5.52 9.98 -12.27
C ASN A 242 4.39 10.97 -11.93
N ARG A 243 3.13 10.61 -12.19
CA ARG A 243 1.98 11.44 -11.79
C ARG A 243 1.87 11.58 -10.28
N HIS A 244 2.17 10.53 -9.53
CA HIS A 244 2.17 10.57 -8.06
C HIS A 244 3.39 11.31 -7.53
N GLN A 245 4.56 11.19 -8.16
CA GLN A 245 5.78 11.90 -7.78
C GLN A 245 5.58 13.41 -7.73
N ILE A 246 4.88 13.99 -8.70
CA ILE A 246 4.56 15.44 -8.72
C ILE A 246 3.82 15.87 -7.44
N LYS A 247 2.90 15.04 -6.94
CA LYS A 247 2.16 15.34 -5.71
C LYS A 247 3.02 15.14 -4.46
N ILE A 248 3.86 14.12 -4.46
CA ILE A 248 4.81 13.84 -3.39
C ILE A 248 5.84 14.97 -3.30
N GLU A 249 6.40 15.38 -4.42
CA GLU A 249 7.35 16.51 -4.49
C GLU A 249 6.75 17.78 -3.89
N ALA A 250 5.54 18.15 -4.30
CA ALA A 250 4.85 19.33 -3.77
C ALA A 250 4.65 19.25 -2.24
N ALA A 251 4.28 18.06 -1.73
CA ALA A 251 4.09 17.84 -0.30
C ALA A 251 5.42 17.89 0.48
N LEU A 252 6.48 17.30 -0.06
CA LEU A 252 7.81 17.33 0.55
C LEU A 252 8.41 18.73 0.55
N LEU A 253 8.31 19.48 -0.56
CA LEU A 253 8.77 20.86 -0.63
C LEU A 253 8.09 21.74 0.41
N GLN A 254 6.79 21.54 0.65
CA GLN A 254 6.05 22.29 1.65
C GLN A 254 6.59 22.04 3.07
N ILE A 255 6.83 20.77 3.43
CA ILE A 255 7.35 20.43 4.77
C ILE A 255 8.82 20.88 4.93
N LEU A 256 9.63 20.75 3.89
CA LEU A 256 11.03 21.19 3.92
C LEU A 256 11.14 22.70 4.12
N ARG A 257 10.29 23.51 3.47
CA ARG A 257 10.22 24.95 3.72
C ARG A 257 9.87 25.27 5.16
N ALA A 258 8.91 24.56 5.75
CA ALA A 258 8.59 24.72 7.16
C ALA A 258 9.78 24.37 8.05
N MET A 259 10.51 23.28 7.74
CA MET A 259 11.72 22.89 8.47
C MET A 259 12.83 23.92 8.39
N LEU A 260 13.08 24.49 7.21
CA LEU A 260 14.06 25.57 7.02
C LEU A 260 13.69 26.80 7.86
N TRP A 261 12.41 27.20 7.85
CA TRP A 261 11.93 28.30 8.68
C TRP A 261 12.14 28.04 10.18
N VAL A 262 11.72 26.87 10.66
CA VAL A 262 11.90 26.47 12.07
C VAL A 262 13.38 26.46 12.45
N GLY A 263 14.22 25.89 11.60
CA GLY A 263 15.67 25.83 11.81
C GLY A 263 16.27 27.21 11.97
N LYS A 264 15.94 28.15 11.10
CA LYS A 264 16.47 29.52 11.19
C LYS A 264 15.90 30.32 12.35
N VAL A 265 14.57 30.39 12.44
CA VAL A 265 13.89 31.36 13.31
C VAL A 265 13.79 30.85 14.76
N LEU A 266 13.54 29.56 14.96
CA LEU A 266 13.35 29.02 16.31
C LEU A 266 14.62 28.42 16.91
N THR A 267 15.46 27.76 16.10
CA THR A 267 16.70 27.16 16.62
C THR A 267 17.94 28.01 16.40
N GLY A 268 17.85 29.09 15.61
CA GLY A 268 18.98 29.97 15.31
C GLY A 268 20.07 29.32 14.44
N ALA A 269 19.74 28.23 13.73
CA ALA A 269 20.69 27.57 12.85
C ALA A 269 21.17 28.49 11.72
N PRO A 270 22.43 28.44 11.30
CA PRO A 270 22.99 29.27 10.20
C PRO A 270 22.57 28.73 8.84
N ILE A 271 21.26 28.69 8.57
CA ILE A 271 20.66 28.24 7.32
C ILE A 271 19.86 29.35 6.66
N ASP A 272 19.72 29.28 5.34
CA ASP A 272 18.87 30.19 4.58
C ASP A 272 17.47 29.57 4.46
N GLU A 273 16.46 30.24 5.04
CA GLU A 273 15.06 29.81 4.96
C GLU A 273 14.49 29.85 3.54
N ASN A 274 15.11 30.61 2.65
CA ASN A 274 14.73 30.75 1.24
C ASN A 274 15.59 29.89 0.30
N ALA A 275 16.44 29.02 0.84
CA ALA A 275 17.27 28.14 0.03
C ALA A 275 16.45 27.37 -1.01
N ALA A 276 16.97 27.30 -2.24
CA ALA A 276 16.37 26.47 -3.28
C ALA A 276 16.51 25.01 -2.90
N VAL A 277 15.39 24.31 -2.82
CA VAL A 277 15.35 22.88 -2.53
C VAL A 277 14.89 22.13 -3.77
N THR A 278 15.64 21.13 -4.18
CA THR A 278 15.30 20.23 -5.29
C THR A 278 15.19 18.81 -4.74
N ILE A 279 14.15 18.09 -5.14
CA ILE A 279 13.94 16.70 -4.76
C ILE A 279 14.20 15.85 -6.00
N ASN A 280 15.18 14.96 -5.90
CA ASN A 280 15.47 13.99 -6.94
C ASN A 280 14.90 12.64 -6.52
N PHE A 281 14.00 12.10 -7.33
CA PHE A 281 13.50 10.74 -7.15
C PHE A 281 14.45 9.76 -7.84
N ASP A 282 14.74 8.66 -7.17
CA ASP A 282 15.48 7.56 -7.80
C ASP A 282 14.55 6.84 -8.80
N ASP A 283 14.89 6.92 -10.07
CA ASP A 283 14.18 6.27 -11.19
C ASP A 283 14.87 4.98 -11.67
N SER A 284 15.78 4.44 -10.87
CA SER A 284 16.55 3.22 -11.18
C SER A 284 15.68 1.98 -11.47
N TYR A 285 14.42 1.99 -11.02
CA TYR A 285 13.44 0.94 -11.31
C TYR A 285 12.88 0.98 -12.75
N ILE A 286 13.15 2.07 -13.49
CA ILE A 286 12.65 2.31 -14.86
C ILE A 286 13.63 1.81 -15.90
N SER A 287 14.91 2.02 -15.65
CA SER A 287 15.96 1.66 -16.58
C SER A 287 16.87 0.58 -15.98
N ASP A 288 17.23 -0.39 -16.81
CA ASP A 288 18.30 -1.32 -16.45
C ASP A 288 19.56 -0.52 -16.14
N ALA A 289 20.16 -0.80 -14.96
CA ALA A 289 21.34 -0.12 -14.48
C ALA A 289 22.50 -0.16 -15.50
N GLU A 290 22.64 -1.24 -16.26
CA GLU A 290 23.67 -1.38 -17.29
C GLU A 290 23.38 -0.51 -18.52
N THR A 291 22.11 -0.40 -18.93
CA THR A 291 21.70 0.50 -20.03
C THR A 291 21.92 1.97 -19.66
N ARG A 292 21.60 2.35 -18.41
CA ARG A 292 21.88 3.69 -17.89
C ARG A 292 23.38 3.97 -17.85
N ARG A 293 24.15 3.03 -17.31
CA ARG A 293 25.59 3.12 -17.24
C ARG A 293 26.24 3.29 -18.62
N GLN A 294 25.77 2.55 -19.64
CA GLN A 294 26.26 2.66 -20.99
C GLN A 294 25.96 4.03 -21.59
N ARG A 295 24.74 4.54 -21.41
CA ARG A 295 24.34 5.88 -21.88
C ARG A 295 25.21 6.95 -21.21
N ASP A 296 25.35 6.93 -19.89
CA ASP A 296 26.14 7.92 -19.14
C ASP A 296 27.62 7.84 -19.50
N LYS A 297 28.11 6.66 -19.85
CA LYS A 297 29.46 6.47 -20.40
C LYS A 297 29.61 7.12 -21.77
N ASP A 298 28.63 6.94 -22.65
CA ASP A 298 28.64 7.51 -23.99
C ASP A 298 28.51 9.04 -23.93
N ASP A 299 27.69 9.58 -23.03
CA ASP A 299 27.56 11.02 -22.77
C ASP A 299 28.87 11.62 -22.24
N ALA A 300 29.55 10.90 -21.34
CA ALA A 300 30.86 11.33 -20.84
C ALA A 300 31.97 11.25 -21.92
N LEU A 301 31.92 10.26 -22.82
CA LEU A 301 32.86 10.13 -23.94
C LEU A 301 32.64 11.20 -25.00
N ASN A 302 31.38 11.53 -25.28
CA ASN A 302 30.99 12.56 -26.26
C ASN A 302 31.10 14.00 -25.72
N GLY A 303 31.40 14.16 -24.43
CA GLY A 303 31.62 15.48 -23.81
C GLY A 303 30.36 16.23 -23.42
N PHE A 304 29.17 15.59 -23.44
CA PHE A 304 27.93 16.14 -22.93
C PHE A 304 27.94 16.27 -21.41
N VAL A 305 28.60 15.32 -20.73
CA VAL A 305 28.79 15.33 -19.28
C VAL A 305 30.30 15.24 -18.98
N PRO A 306 30.82 15.97 -17.99
CA PRO A 306 32.22 15.86 -17.60
C PRO A 306 32.57 14.43 -17.15
N LYS A 307 33.70 13.89 -17.64
CA LYS A 307 34.12 12.50 -17.34
C LYS A 307 34.27 12.20 -15.86
N TYR A 308 34.60 13.18 -15.02
CA TYR A 308 34.72 12.97 -13.59
C TYR A 308 33.35 12.64 -12.94
N VAL A 309 32.23 13.14 -13.49
CA VAL A 309 30.88 12.85 -12.99
C VAL A 309 30.54 11.37 -13.15
N TYR A 310 30.89 10.78 -14.30
CA TYR A 310 30.74 9.34 -14.51
C TYR A 310 31.56 8.50 -13.48
N ASN A 311 32.78 8.94 -13.16
CA ASN A 311 33.59 8.25 -12.17
C ASN A 311 33.03 8.40 -10.74
N MET A 312 32.42 9.52 -10.40
CA MET A 312 31.75 9.69 -9.12
C MET A 312 30.54 8.77 -9.02
N GLU A 313 29.67 8.77 -10.00
CA GLU A 313 28.39 8.05 -9.96
C GLU A 313 28.57 6.52 -10.06
N TRP A 314 29.38 6.07 -11.01
CA TRP A 314 29.50 4.64 -11.35
C TRP A 314 30.69 3.93 -10.72
N ARG A 315 31.68 4.66 -10.23
CA ARG A 315 32.86 4.09 -9.56
C ARG A 315 32.96 4.46 -8.09
N GLY A 316 32.01 5.28 -7.58
CA GLY A 316 31.96 5.68 -6.17
C GLY A 316 33.15 6.51 -5.72
N MET A 317 33.80 7.22 -6.64
CA MET A 317 34.96 8.06 -6.32
C MET A 317 34.55 9.38 -5.68
N SER A 318 35.40 9.90 -4.79
CA SER A 318 35.22 11.29 -4.32
C SER A 318 35.43 12.26 -5.50
N GLU A 319 34.88 13.47 -5.41
CA GLU A 319 35.02 14.47 -6.48
C GLU A 319 36.49 14.78 -6.81
N ASP A 320 37.34 14.87 -5.78
CA ASP A 320 38.75 15.17 -5.96
C ASP A 320 39.50 14.01 -6.63
N ASP A 321 39.20 12.77 -6.26
CA ASP A 321 39.80 11.58 -6.86
C ASP A 321 39.33 11.36 -8.29
N ALA A 322 38.02 11.60 -8.54
CA ALA A 322 37.44 11.51 -9.88
C ALA A 322 38.00 12.56 -10.84
N LYS A 323 38.28 13.78 -10.37
CA LYS A 323 38.95 14.83 -11.13
C LYS A 323 40.40 14.54 -11.41
N ARG A 324 41.10 13.90 -10.44
CA ARG A 324 42.51 13.43 -10.67
C ARG A 324 42.55 12.32 -11.71
N ALA A 325 41.66 11.33 -11.61
CA ALA A 325 41.58 10.22 -12.55
C ALA A 325 41.26 10.60 -14.00
N VAL A 326 40.71 11.79 -14.23
CA VAL A 326 40.43 12.32 -15.59
C VAL A 326 41.63 13.12 -16.14
N LYS A 327 42.53 13.61 -15.28
CA LYS A 327 43.72 14.36 -15.69
C LYS A 327 44.90 13.49 -16.05
N GLU A 328 44.92 12.25 -15.56
CA GLU A 328 45.84 11.20 -15.96
C GLU A 328 45.39 10.49 -17.25
#